data_49517f3a1becbb66450eacac54e753d8
#
_entry.id   49517f3a1becbb66450eacac54e753d8
#
_cell.length_a   1.000
_cell.length_b   1.000
_cell.length_c   1.000
_cell.angle_alpha   90.00
_cell.angle_beta   90.00
_cell.angle_gamma   90.00
#
_symmetry.space_group_name_H-M   'P 1'
#
loop_
_entity.id
_entity.type
_entity.pdbx_description
1 polymer ?
#
loop_
_entity_poly.entity_id
_entity_poly.type
_entity_poly.pdbx_seq_one_letter_code
_entity_poly.pdbx_strand_id
1 'polypeptide(L)'
;IVSAGTEVCLVVGGGNIWRGREAENLGTEKTTGDYRGRMATIRNARCLQSFFENHGLVTRVRTSIPVAQCGEPYIRRRALRHLEKKRVVIFAGGIGSPFFTTDTCAALRAKERNCDGIFMGKNGVEGVYDDDPRKNKNAKLIKKITYSELLADNLKVRDNTAVGLLVDSSVDVRVFNRN
;
A
#
# COMPACT_ATOMS: atom_id res chain seq x y z
N ILE A 1 16.60 -9.51 0.38
CA ILE A 1 15.42 -9.99 1.12
C ILE A 1 14.88 -11.26 0.46
N VAL A 2 14.44 -11.22 -0.82
CA VAL A 2 13.94 -12.41 -1.53
C VAL A 2 14.97 -13.54 -1.58
N SER A 3 16.22 -13.22 -1.89
CA SER A 3 17.35 -14.17 -1.88
C SER A 3 17.61 -14.80 -0.51
N ALA A 4 17.22 -14.12 0.57
CA ALA A 4 17.29 -14.66 1.94
C ALA A 4 16.07 -15.55 2.30
N GLY A 5 15.20 -15.87 1.34
CA GLY A 5 14.05 -16.75 1.54
C GLY A 5 12.74 -16.06 1.96
N THR A 6 12.75 -14.75 2.19
CA THR A 6 11.56 -13.98 2.57
C THR A 6 10.57 -13.87 1.41
N GLU A 7 9.30 -14.13 1.66
CA GLU A 7 8.22 -13.86 0.71
C GLU A 7 7.89 -12.37 0.68
N VAL A 8 7.89 -11.77 -0.50
CA VAL A 8 7.73 -10.33 -0.66
C VAL A 8 6.52 -9.98 -1.50
N CYS A 9 5.63 -9.20 -0.91
CA CYS A 9 4.53 -8.53 -1.58
C CYS A 9 4.77 -7.03 -1.62
N LEU A 10 4.40 -6.39 -2.71
CA LEU A 10 4.44 -4.94 -2.84
C LEU A 10 3.05 -4.38 -3.10
N VAL A 11 2.71 -3.29 -2.44
CA VAL A 11 1.54 -2.48 -2.73
C VAL A 11 2.02 -1.11 -3.15
N VAL A 12 1.70 -0.71 -4.37
CA VAL A 12 2.22 0.52 -4.96
C VAL A 12 1.16 1.59 -5.07
N GLY A 13 1.53 2.83 -4.70
CA GLY A 13 0.68 4.00 -4.88
C GLY A 13 0.75 4.57 -6.30
N GLY A 14 -0.19 5.46 -6.63
CA GLY A 14 -0.26 6.17 -7.92
C GLY A 14 -0.02 7.68 -7.82
N GLY A 15 0.30 8.20 -6.63
CA GLY A 15 0.34 9.63 -6.33
C GLY A 15 1.44 10.44 -7.03
N ASN A 16 2.38 9.77 -7.70
CA ASN A 16 3.36 10.39 -8.60
C ASN A 16 2.79 10.72 -9.99
N ILE A 17 1.67 10.08 -10.36
CA ILE A 17 1.00 10.26 -11.66
C ILE A 17 -0.32 11.00 -11.47
N TRP A 18 -1.10 10.63 -10.44
CA TRP A 18 -2.42 11.17 -10.17
C TRP A 18 -2.70 11.24 -8.67
N ARG A 19 -3.09 12.42 -8.19
CA ARG A 19 -3.51 12.63 -6.80
C ARG A 19 -4.98 13.04 -6.75
N GLY A 20 -5.73 12.53 -5.78
CA GLY A 20 -7.15 12.83 -5.61
C GLY A 20 -7.47 14.32 -5.46
N ARG A 21 -6.56 15.11 -4.88
CA ARG A 21 -6.70 16.58 -4.81
C ARG A 21 -6.70 17.27 -6.19
N GLU A 22 -6.02 16.71 -7.17
CA GLU A 22 -6.02 17.25 -8.54
C GLU A 22 -7.38 17.02 -9.21
N ALA A 23 -8.09 15.96 -8.83
CA ALA A 23 -9.45 15.69 -9.31
C ALA A 23 -10.43 16.78 -8.86
N GLU A 24 -10.35 17.20 -7.60
CA GLU A 24 -11.20 18.26 -7.04
C GLU A 24 -10.98 19.59 -7.76
N ASN A 25 -9.72 19.94 -8.02
CA ASN A 25 -9.36 21.18 -8.74
C ASN A 25 -9.82 21.19 -10.21
N LEU A 26 -9.99 20.02 -10.82
CA LEU A 26 -10.47 19.85 -12.19
C LEU A 26 -11.98 19.63 -12.28
N GLY A 27 -12.72 19.75 -11.18
CA GLY A 27 -14.15 19.47 -11.13
C GLY A 27 -14.52 18.01 -11.42
N THR A 28 -13.56 17.10 -11.30
CA THR A 28 -13.80 15.67 -11.52
C THR A 28 -14.45 15.06 -10.29
N GLU A 29 -15.51 14.28 -10.48
CA GLU A 29 -16.13 13.52 -9.41
C GLU A 29 -15.10 12.61 -8.72
N LYS A 30 -15.19 12.51 -7.39
CA LYS A 30 -14.24 11.77 -6.56
C LYS A 30 -14.08 10.31 -6.98
N THR A 31 -15.19 9.63 -7.29
CA THR A 31 -15.18 8.23 -7.76
C THR A 31 -14.35 8.07 -9.02
N THR A 32 -14.56 8.95 -9.99
CA THR A 32 -13.78 8.99 -11.25
C THR A 32 -12.31 9.28 -10.97
N GLY A 33 -12.02 10.24 -10.11
CA GLY A 33 -10.66 10.57 -9.67
C GLY A 33 -9.95 9.39 -9.00
N ASP A 34 -10.65 8.63 -8.18
CA ASP A 34 -10.12 7.44 -7.51
C ASP A 34 -9.81 6.31 -8.51
N TYR A 35 -10.65 6.08 -9.52
CA TYR A 35 -10.34 5.10 -10.58
C TYR A 35 -9.13 5.52 -11.42
N ARG A 36 -8.96 6.81 -11.72
CA ARG A 36 -7.74 7.31 -12.38
C ARG A 36 -6.49 7.03 -11.53
N GLY A 37 -6.58 7.22 -10.22
CA GLY A 37 -5.52 6.87 -9.28
C GLY A 37 -5.19 5.37 -9.31
N ARG A 38 -6.21 4.49 -9.44
CA ARG A 38 -5.99 3.04 -9.55
C ARG A 38 -5.27 2.65 -10.84
N MET A 39 -5.63 3.26 -11.97
CA MET A 39 -4.91 3.07 -13.23
C MET A 39 -3.45 3.51 -13.12
N ALA A 40 -3.17 4.60 -12.40
CA ALA A 40 -1.82 5.05 -12.11
C ALA A 40 -1.02 4.01 -11.32
N THR A 41 -1.63 3.32 -10.34
CA THR A 41 -0.95 2.24 -9.61
C THR A 41 -0.61 1.05 -10.51
N ILE A 42 -1.47 0.71 -11.48
CA ILE A 42 -1.23 -0.39 -12.43
C ILE A 42 -0.02 -0.04 -13.31
N ARG A 43 0.04 1.19 -13.82
CA ARG A 43 1.20 1.68 -14.56
C ARG A 43 2.50 1.55 -13.76
N ASN A 44 2.50 2.01 -12.50
CA ASN A 44 3.67 1.91 -11.62
C ASN A 44 4.05 0.45 -11.36
N ALA A 45 3.07 -0.43 -11.12
CA ALA A 45 3.32 -1.86 -10.89
C ALA A 45 4.00 -2.52 -12.11
N ARG A 46 3.58 -2.17 -13.32
CA ARG A 46 4.21 -2.68 -14.56
C ARG A 46 5.65 -2.19 -14.73
N CYS A 47 5.91 -0.91 -14.42
CA CYS A 47 7.27 -0.37 -14.44
C CYS A 47 8.16 -1.12 -13.43
N LEU A 48 7.69 -1.33 -12.20
CA LEU A 48 8.43 -2.08 -11.19
C LEU A 48 8.65 -3.54 -11.57
N GLN A 49 7.65 -4.19 -12.18
CA GLN A 49 7.81 -5.56 -12.67
C GLN A 49 8.96 -5.65 -13.67
N SER A 50 8.97 -4.80 -14.69
CA SER A 50 10.02 -4.78 -15.69
C SER A 50 11.39 -4.52 -15.07
N PHE A 51 11.47 -3.59 -14.12
CA PHE A 51 12.71 -3.30 -13.41
C PHE A 51 13.22 -4.52 -12.63
N PHE A 52 12.37 -5.18 -11.87
CA PHE A 52 12.76 -6.35 -11.08
C PHE A 52 13.13 -7.54 -11.96
N GLU A 53 12.39 -7.80 -13.03
CA GLU A 53 12.70 -8.89 -13.96
C GLU A 53 14.02 -8.67 -14.70
N ASN A 54 14.35 -7.44 -15.06
CA ASN A 54 15.66 -7.08 -15.60
C ASN A 54 16.82 -7.30 -14.61
N HIS A 55 16.51 -7.35 -13.31
CA HIS A 55 17.48 -7.65 -12.24
C HIS A 55 17.37 -9.09 -11.72
N GLY A 56 16.74 -9.99 -12.47
CA GLY A 56 16.66 -11.41 -12.15
C GLY A 56 15.60 -11.78 -11.10
N LEU A 57 14.74 -10.84 -10.67
CA LEU A 57 13.67 -11.11 -9.73
C LEU A 57 12.36 -11.43 -10.45
N VAL A 58 11.97 -12.70 -10.46
CA VAL A 58 10.71 -13.11 -11.07
C VAL A 58 9.54 -12.47 -10.36
N THR A 59 8.76 -11.66 -11.07
CA THR A 59 7.72 -10.81 -10.50
C THR A 59 6.37 -11.04 -11.18
N ARG A 60 5.27 -10.91 -10.42
CA ARG A 60 3.90 -11.01 -10.95
C ARG A 60 3.06 -9.84 -10.47
N VAL A 61 2.39 -9.17 -11.40
CA VAL A 61 1.41 -8.12 -11.11
C VAL A 61 0.01 -8.74 -10.99
N ARG A 62 -0.66 -8.41 -9.88
CA ARG A 62 -2.05 -8.79 -9.61
C ARG A 62 -2.89 -7.54 -9.48
N THR A 63 -3.98 -7.47 -10.24
CA THR A 63 -4.84 -6.28 -10.29
C THR A 63 -6.20 -6.55 -9.66
N SER A 64 -6.68 -5.59 -8.86
CA SER A 64 -8.00 -5.66 -8.24
C SER A 64 -9.13 -5.19 -9.16
N ILE A 65 -8.78 -4.57 -10.29
CA ILE A 65 -9.72 -4.21 -11.37
C ILE A 65 -9.32 -4.94 -12.64
N PRO A 66 -10.28 -5.34 -13.50
CA PRO A 66 -10.01 -6.06 -14.74
C PRO A 66 -9.22 -5.20 -15.74
N VAL A 67 -7.99 -5.59 -16.04
CA VAL A 67 -7.13 -5.01 -17.08
C VAL A 67 -6.25 -6.12 -17.67
N ALA A 68 -6.89 -7.09 -18.29
CA ALA A 68 -6.30 -8.39 -18.67
C ALA A 68 -4.97 -8.29 -19.42
N GLN A 69 -4.78 -7.26 -20.25
CA GLN A 69 -3.56 -7.04 -21.03
C GLN A 69 -2.40 -6.49 -20.17
N CYS A 70 -2.70 -5.93 -18.98
CA CYS A 70 -1.71 -5.26 -18.14
C CYS A 70 -1.36 -6.06 -16.87
N GLY A 71 -2.24 -6.94 -16.42
CA GLY A 71 -2.02 -7.70 -15.20
C GLY A 71 -3.09 -8.76 -14.98
N GLU A 72 -2.72 -9.82 -14.29
CA GLU A 72 -3.65 -10.88 -13.97
C GLU A 72 -4.61 -10.47 -12.84
N PRO A 73 -5.88 -10.88 -12.87
CA PRO A 73 -6.82 -10.62 -11.78
C PRO A 73 -6.30 -11.16 -10.45
N TYR A 74 -6.55 -10.41 -9.38
CA TYR A 74 -6.22 -10.86 -8.04
C TYR A 74 -7.10 -12.03 -7.62
N ILE A 75 -6.49 -13.19 -7.43
CA ILE A 75 -7.06 -14.37 -6.80
C ILE A 75 -6.10 -14.80 -5.69
N ARG A 76 -6.56 -14.81 -4.43
CA ARG A 76 -5.72 -15.08 -3.26
C ARG A 76 -4.86 -16.33 -3.43
N ARG A 77 -5.44 -17.47 -3.82
CA ARG A 77 -4.70 -18.73 -3.99
C ARG A 77 -3.61 -18.66 -5.06
N ARG A 78 -3.84 -17.94 -6.16
CA ARG A 78 -2.83 -17.76 -7.21
C ARG A 78 -1.66 -16.91 -6.71
N ALA A 79 -1.96 -15.88 -5.93
CA ALA A 79 -0.90 -15.03 -5.38
C ALA A 79 -0.07 -15.79 -4.34
N LEU A 80 -0.67 -16.64 -3.46
CA LEU A 80 0.04 -17.57 -2.57
C LEU A 80 0.98 -18.48 -3.38
N ARG A 81 0.47 -19.10 -4.44
CA ARG A 81 1.27 -19.97 -5.30
C ARG A 81 2.48 -19.28 -5.93
N HIS A 82 2.41 -17.97 -6.19
CA HIS A 82 3.58 -17.23 -6.66
C HIS A 82 4.62 -17.03 -5.56
N LEU A 83 4.20 -16.73 -4.33
CA LEU A 83 5.10 -16.56 -3.20
C LEU A 83 5.81 -17.87 -2.85
N GLU A 84 5.09 -18.99 -2.81
CA GLU A 84 5.66 -20.33 -2.65
C GLU A 84 6.76 -20.61 -3.68
N LYS A 85 6.61 -20.09 -4.90
CA LYS A 85 7.62 -20.16 -5.97
C LYS A 85 8.69 -19.06 -5.87
N LYS A 86 8.81 -18.40 -4.73
CA LYS A 86 9.80 -17.32 -4.47
C LYS A 86 9.73 -16.17 -5.48
N ARG A 87 8.52 -15.85 -5.96
CA ARG A 87 8.26 -14.72 -6.85
C ARG A 87 7.81 -13.51 -6.04
N VAL A 88 8.22 -12.34 -6.45
CA VAL A 88 7.67 -11.08 -5.93
C VAL A 88 6.25 -10.91 -6.49
N VAL A 89 5.30 -10.54 -5.63
CA VAL A 89 3.93 -10.24 -6.05
C VAL A 89 3.66 -8.75 -5.85
N ILE A 90 3.27 -8.05 -6.91
CA ILE A 90 2.88 -6.65 -6.85
C ILE A 90 1.37 -6.54 -6.96
N PHE A 91 0.73 -5.94 -5.95
CA PHE A 91 -0.70 -5.64 -5.97
C PHE A 91 -0.96 -4.24 -6.52
N ALA A 92 -1.81 -4.16 -7.53
CA ALA A 92 -2.17 -2.93 -8.22
C ALA A 92 -3.70 -2.77 -8.30
N GLY A 93 -4.17 -1.55 -8.55
CA GLY A 93 -5.59 -1.25 -8.57
C GLY A 93 -6.20 -1.06 -7.18
N GLY A 94 -5.37 -0.95 -6.14
CA GLY A 94 -5.83 -0.85 -4.76
C GLY A 94 -6.65 -2.07 -4.33
N ILE A 95 -7.79 -1.86 -3.67
CA ILE A 95 -8.75 -2.93 -3.35
C ILE A 95 -9.83 -3.13 -4.43
N GLY A 96 -9.82 -2.31 -5.49
CA GLY A 96 -10.81 -2.36 -6.58
C GLY A 96 -11.96 -1.36 -6.44
N SER A 97 -12.21 -0.82 -5.25
CA SER A 97 -13.34 0.08 -4.97
C SER A 97 -12.85 1.51 -4.67
N PRO A 98 -13.59 2.58 -5.05
CA PRO A 98 -13.26 3.95 -4.71
C PRO A 98 -13.26 4.19 -3.18
N PHE A 99 -12.80 5.35 -2.74
CA PHE A 99 -12.73 5.80 -1.34
C PHE A 99 -11.72 5.10 -0.43
N PHE A 100 -11.05 4.05 -0.87
CA PHE A 100 -10.03 3.36 -0.10
C PHE A 100 -8.62 3.74 -0.56
N THR A 101 -7.68 3.76 0.37
CA THR A 101 -6.30 4.13 0.11
C THR A 101 -5.42 2.92 -0.24
N THR A 102 -4.19 3.21 -0.63
CA THR A 102 -3.13 2.20 -0.80
C THR A 102 -2.78 1.55 0.55
N ASP A 103 -2.86 2.29 1.67
CA ASP A 103 -2.61 1.78 3.01
C ASP A 103 -3.67 0.75 3.41
N THR A 104 -4.97 1.02 3.11
CA THR A 104 -6.05 0.02 3.27
C THR A 104 -5.77 -1.24 2.45
N CYS A 105 -5.29 -1.08 1.22
CA CYS A 105 -4.94 -2.23 0.39
C CYS A 105 -3.80 -3.04 1.03
N ALA A 106 -2.75 -2.39 1.54
CA ALA A 106 -1.64 -3.07 2.19
C ALA A 106 -2.11 -3.85 3.43
N ALA A 107 -2.92 -3.24 4.29
CA ALA A 107 -3.50 -3.88 5.47
C ALA A 107 -4.36 -5.10 5.11
N LEU A 108 -5.27 -4.95 4.14
CA LEU A 108 -6.13 -6.05 3.68
C LEU A 108 -5.30 -7.21 3.11
N ARG A 109 -4.33 -6.92 2.25
CA ARG A 109 -3.50 -7.97 1.64
C ARG A 109 -2.62 -8.65 2.67
N ALA A 110 -2.06 -7.93 3.63
CA ALA A 110 -1.27 -8.52 4.71
C ALA A 110 -2.12 -9.47 5.57
N LYS A 111 -3.34 -9.06 5.95
CA LYS A 111 -4.26 -9.90 6.73
C LYS A 111 -4.71 -11.16 5.96
N GLU A 112 -5.10 -11.02 4.68
CA GLU A 112 -5.51 -12.14 3.83
C GLU A 112 -4.40 -13.19 3.64
N ARG A 113 -3.15 -12.80 3.83
CA ARG A 113 -1.98 -13.64 3.57
C ARG A 113 -1.23 -14.06 4.81
N ASN A 114 -1.70 -13.63 5.98
CA ASN A 114 -1.02 -13.85 7.26
C ASN A 114 0.45 -13.40 7.18
N CYS A 115 0.69 -12.17 6.68
CA CYS A 115 2.03 -11.61 6.63
C CYS A 115 2.53 -11.33 8.05
N ASP A 116 3.84 -11.46 8.26
CA ASP A 116 4.48 -11.15 9.54
C ASP A 116 4.52 -9.64 9.80
N GLY A 117 4.60 -8.82 8.75
CA GLY A 117 4.65 -7.37 8.90
C GLY A 117 4.47 -6.58 7.61
N ILE A 118 4.24 -5.28 7.78
CA ILE A 118 4.14 -4.28 6.71
C ILE A 118 5.26 -3.26 6.90
N PHE A 119 6.06 -3.04 5.88
CA PHE A 119 7.02 -1.95 5.80
C PHE A 119 6.43 -0.82 4.97
N MET A 120 6.10 0.30 5.61
CA MET A 120 5.39 1.41 5.01
C MET A 120 6.34 2.60 4.79
N GLY A 121 6.87 2.72 3.58
CA GLY A 121 7.71 3.85 3.19
C GLY A 121 6.87 5.10 2.91
N LYS A 122 7.05 6.14 3.72
CA LYS A 122 6.41 7.44 3.54
C LYS A 122 7.40 8.45 2.98
N ASN A 123 6.90 9.50 2.33
CA ASN A 123 7.74 10.57 1.81
C ASN A 123 7.77 11.75 2.78
N GLY A 124 8.95 12.10 3.28
CA GLY A 124 9.20 13.24 4.16
C GLY A 124 8.59 13.13 5.56
N VAL A 125 8.39 11.91 6.07
CA VAL A 125 7.92 11.63 7.45
C VAL A 125 8.63 10.40 7.98
N GLU A 126 9.28 10.53 9.14
CA GLU A 126 10.08 9.46 9.76
C GLU A 126 9.24 8.32 10.35
N GLY A 127 7.95 8.58 10.62
CA GLY A 127 7.06 7.62 11.24
C GLY A 127 5.71 8.21 11.59
N VAL A 128 5.10 7.72 12.67
CA VAL A 128 3.85 8.24 13.24
C VAL A 128 4.19 9.33 14.25
N TYR A 129 3.43 10.42 14.24
CA TYR A 129 3.59 11.56 15.15
C TYR A 129 2.30 11.80 15.91
N ASP A 130 2.40 12.45 17.07
CA ASP A 130 1.26 12.89 17.88
C ASP A 130 0.44 14.00 17.20
N ASP A 131 1.04 14.77 16.29
CA ASP A 131 0.37 15.75 15.43
C ASP A 131 1.06 15.80 14.05
N ASP A 132 0.52 16.58 13.11
CA ASP A 132 1.11 16.74 11.77
C ASP A 132 2.43 17.54 11.84
N PRO A 133 3.60 16.90 11.64
CA PRO A 133 4.90 17.58 11.76
C PRO A 133 5.12 18.67 10.70
N ARG A 134 4.29 18.71 9.65
CA ARG A 134 4.32 19.77 8.62
C ARG A 134 3.65 21.05 9.08
N LYS A 135 2.73 20.96 10.06
CA LYS A 135 1.97 22.06 10.63
C LYS A 135 2.46 22.46 12.00
N ASN A 136 2.85 21.46 12.80
CA ASN A 136 3.34 21.65 14.15
C ASN A 136 4.80 21.19 14.26
N LYS A 137 5.72 22.15 14.38
CA LYS A 137 7.16 21.88 14.54
C LYS A 137 7.51 21.16 15.84
N ASN A 138 6.60 21.18 16.83
CA ASN A 138 6.77 20.50 18.11
C ASN A 138 6.19 19.09 18.14
N ALA A 139 5.66 18.59 17.01
CA ALA A 139 5.14 17.24 16.89
C ALA A 139 6.22 16.21 17.25
N LYS A 140 5.86 15.26 18.10
CA LYS A 140 6.79 14.24 18.61
C LYS A 140 6.60 12.92 17.85
N LEU A 141 7.72 12.33 17.45
CA LEU A 141 7.74 11.02 16.85
C LEU A 141 7.38 9.95 17.87
N ILE A 142 6.37 9.14 17.57
CA ILE A 142 5.94 8.01 18.38
C ILE A 142 6.70 6.78 17.90
N LYS A 143 7.57 6.25 18.74
CA LYS A 143 8.42 5.10 18.39
C LYS A 143 7.68 3.77 18.37
N LYS A 144 6.67 3.63 19.23
CA LYS A 144 5.84 2.42 19.34
C LYS A 144 4.45 2.81 19.87
N ILE A 145 3.42 2.28 19.22
CA ILE A 145 2.01 2.51 19.60
C ILE A 145 1.20 1.29 19.16
N THR A 146 0.17 0.94 19.90
CA THR A 146 -0.77 -0.11 19.53
C THR A 146 -1.82 0.41 18.55
N TYR A 147 -2.46 -0.48 17.79
CA TYR A 147 -3.55 -0.11 16.90
C TYR A 147 -4.76 0.45 17.67
N SER A 148 -5.03 -0.08 18.87
CA SER A 148 -6.12 0.40 19.73
C SER A 148 -5.87 1.84 20.20
N GLU A 149 -4.65 2.17 20.61
CA GLU A 149 -4.26 3.54 20.99
C GLU A 149 -4.35 4.47 19.76
N LEU A 150 -3.89 4.04 18.58
CA LEU A 150 -4.01 4.81 17.34
C LEU A 150 -5.45 5.21 17.03
N LEU A 151 -6.40 4.30 17.26
CA LEU A 151 -7.83 4.55 17.03
C LEU A 151 -8.43 5.43 18.14
N ALA A 152 -8.08 5.18 19.42
CA ALA A 152 -8.63 5.90 20.56
C ALA A 152 -8.19 7.38 20.60
N ASP A 153 -6.92 7.65 20.34
CA ASP A 153 -6.33 8.98 20.39
C ASP A 153 -6.65 9.84 19.16
N ASN A 154 -7.42 9.30 18.23
CA ASN A 154 -7.80 9.98 16.99
C ASN A 154 -6.58 10.63 16.29
N LEU A 155 -5.40 10.01 16.51
CA LEU A 155 -4.16 10.48 15.92
C LEU A 155 -4.36 10.56 14.41
N LYS A 156 -3.90 11.62 13.79
CA LYS A 156 -4.06 11.91 12.36
C LYS A 156 -3.28 10.91 11.47
N VAL A 157 -3.43 9.61 11.79
CA VAL A 157 -3.07 8.53 10.87
C VAL A 157 -4.00 8.65 9.68
N ARG A 158 -3.43 8.76 8.50
CA ARG A 158 -4.19 9.11 7.28
C ARG A 158 -5.28 8.10 6.87
N ASP A 159 -5.32 6.93 7.48
CA ASP A 159 -6.25 5.87 7.11
C ASP A 159 -6.68 5.02 8.31
N ASN A 160 -7.73 5.48 8.99
CA ASN A 160 -8.35 4.73 10.09
C ASN A 160 -8.90 3.38 9.64
N THR A 161 -9.26 3.23 8.36
CA THR A 161 -9.74 1.96 7.80
C THR A 161 -8.62 0.92 7.78
N ALA A 162 -7.40 1.33 7.39
CA ALA A 162 -6.25 0.45 7.42
C ALA A 162 -5.92 0.00 8.85
N VAL A 163 -5.97 0.93 9.82
CA VAL A 163 -5.75 0.63 11.24
C VAL A 163 -6.82 -0.32 11.77
N GLY A 164 -8.10 -0.06 11.48
CA GLY A 164 -9.23 -0.90 11.89
C GLY A 164 -9.13 -2.33 11.34
N LEU A 165 -8.60 -2.53 10.14
CA LEU A 165 -8.35 -3.87 9.60
C LEU A 165 -7.29 -4.63 10.37
N LEU A 166 -6.34 -3.94 11.01
CA LEU A 166 -5.19 -4.56 11.67
C LEU A 166 -5.34 -4.70 13.19
N VAL A 167 -6.34 -4.06 13.81
CA VAL A 167 -6.50 -4.01 15.28
C VAL A 167 -6.52 -5.40 15.92
N ASP A 168 -7.17 -6.37 15.29
CA ASP A 168 -7.27 -7.76 15.76
C ASP A 168 -6.27 -8.69 15.04
N SER A 169 -5.16 -8.16 14.55
CA SER A 169 -4.14 -8.95 13.86
C SER A 169 -2.79 -8.91 14.57
N SER A 170 -1.96 -9.91 14.31
CA SER A 170 -0.56 -9.96 14.76
C SER A 170 0.42 -9.29 13.79
N VAL A 171 -0.07 -8.60 12.78
CA VAL A 171 0.77 -7.97 11.74
C VAL A 171 1.42 -6.72 12.31
N ASP A 172 2.74 -6.69 12.36
CA ASP A 172 3.50 -5.48 12.72
C ASP A 172 3.54 -4.48 11.56
N VAL A 173 3.38 -3.18 11.85
CA VAL A 173 3.58 -2.11 10.87
C VAL A 173 4.78 -1.26 11.26
N ARG A 174 5.74 -1.14 10.35
CA ARG A 174 6.89 -0.25 10.51
C ARG A 174 6.83 0.86 9.48
N VAL A 175 6.68 2.08 9.97
CA VAL A 175 6.65 3.29 9.13
C VAL A 175 8.05 3.91 9.12
N PHE A 176 8.54 4.29 7.95
CA PHE A 176 9.86 4.89 7.80
C PHE A 176 9.88 5.90 6.64
N ASN A 177 10.83 6.82 6.69
CA ASN A 177 11.10 7.74 5.59
C ASN A 177 11.85 6.99 4.48
N ARG A 178 11.40 7.15 3.26
CA ARG A 178 12.03 6.50 2.09
C ARG A 178 13.01 7.40 1.33
N ASN A 179 13.24 8.64 1.82
CA ASN A 179 14.19 9.58 1.23
C ASN A 179 15.59 9.36 1.83
#